data_1d7ecaeee365fb92dd691e00451ef544
#
_entry.id   1d7ecaeee365fb92dd691e00451ef544
#
_cell.length_a   1.000
_cell.length_b   1.000
_cell.length_c   1.000
_cell.angle_alpha   90.00
_cell.angle_beta   90.00
_cell.angle_gamma   90.00
#
_symmetry.space_group_name_H-M   'P 1'
#
loop_
_entity.id
_entity.type
_entity.pdbx_description
1 polymer ?
#
loop_
_entity_poly.entity_id
_entity_poly.type
_entity_poly.pdbx_seq_one_letter_code
_entity_poly.pdbx_strand_id
1 'polypeptide(L)'
;MAVCKSFQVLYQFLLLFIFIGSVISSLKDVTSSVGLAGHDLGSLAAFGDFDADKKADLFFICNNVMNGKGKVDVYLWNSDRDEFEASSATITLDQVNITNVIPGDFDSDGHLDALVSYHNKTLLSYKDQTFVKVFFGKDSHFELNKVVELPDALKDQPAIVDFNGDLQPDILGDKASDGNRYWWKYNPQNNSYAKELVVSAVNILPLSIPQSSAFLDVSGDYIPDMVLTTKNASSNLIQYEVWINKDGVLTTNEKQIYSQPDSAAVIGQSTFADIDSDGRTDHILPVCVDKLCTKSEIHVHSSTSNKWRTILTNENSQGYKWSFIQDTVGYGIPLMTIRIGDYDMDGYPDAAMVVDITNNNAKDSKRKVVLLENVKCASGATCYNGRTFSMNIDSVFSSVEYPVIVGFFDIYDDGVLDIMAVSFDSAAETYKNHAIRNIIYSDTCFLKVIVLGGSCDNDCPGGIKPYGVNQAGPFVKYITTGLHGDTKVASATQLSQAAYFALQPPYIVFGLGRTPNFVEELIVGLPRSQTSPVRDHTWTSIIPNSQIIIIPFPPDDPGAWKSLLLITPSRLVMLTGGALLATCVFIAMLVGVLHW
;
A
#
# COMPACT_ATOMS: atom_id res chain seq x y z
N MET A 1 -10.28 25.86 -54.92
CA MET A 1 -10.14 24.41 -54.70
C MET A 1 -9.10 24.06 -53.61
N ALA A 2 -8.03 24.81 -53.43
CA ALA A 2 -7.00 24.53 -52.42
C ALA A 2 -7.48 24.78 -50.96
N VAL A 3 -8.28 25.84 -50.74
CA VAL A 3 -8.78 26.21 -49.40
C VAL A 3 -9.76 25.16 -48.82
N CYS A 4 -10.53 24.47 -49.67
CA CYS A 4 -11.49 23.45 -49.25
C CYS A 4 -10.82 22.13 -48.79
N LYS A 5 -9.64 21.79 -49.34
CA LYS A 5 -8.86 20.62 -48.92
C LYS A 5 -8.16 20.83 -47.57
N SER A 6 -7.72 22.07 -47.30
CA SER A 6 -7.10 22.39 -46.00
C SER A 6 -8.12 22.35 -44.84
N PHE A 7 -9.37 22.75 -45.09
CA PHE A 7 -10.45 22.63 -44.11
C PHE A 7 -10.85 21.17 -43.83
N GLN A 8 -10.83 20.31 -44.83
CA GLN A 8 -11.15 18.89 -44.65
C GLN A 8 -10.06 18.13 -43.89
N VAL A 9 -8.81 18.50 -44.10
CA VAL A 9 -7.68 17.93 -43.32
C VAL A 9 -7.72 18.44 -41.87
N LEU A 10 -8.02 19.74 -41.66
CA LEU A 10 -8.19 20.28 -40.31
C LEU A 10 -9.38 19.64 -39.57
N TYR A 11 -10.48 19.38 -40.27
CA TYR A 11 -11.67 18.73 -39.74
C TYR A 11 -11.42 17.24 -39.41
N GLN A 12 -10.63 16.54 -40.24
CA GLN A 12 -10.19 15.17 -39.93
C GLN A 12 -9.21 15.13 -38.77
N PHE A 13 -8.32 16.12 -38.63
CA PHE A 13 -7.47 16.26 -37.45
C PHE A 13 -8.28 16.61 -36.21
N LEU A 14 -9.29 17.50 -36.31
CA LEU A 14 -10.19 17.79 -35.16
C LEU A 14 -11.06 16.59 -34.78
N LEU A 15 -11.50 15.78 -35.75
CA LEU A 15 -12.25 14.55 -35.49
C LEU A 15 -11.37 13.45 -34.87
N LEU A 16 -10.06 13.44 -35.13
CA LEU A 16 -9.12 12.53 -34.46
C LEU A 16 -8.91 12.92 -32.98
N PHE A 17 -9.12 14.18 -32.60
CA PHE A 17 -9.06 14.66 -31.21
C PHE A 17 -10.37 14.52 -30.44
N ILE A 18 -11.50 14.20 -31.08
CA ILE A 18 -12.82 14.02 -30.45
C ILE A 18 -13.04 12.54 -30.04
N PHE A 19 -12.16 11.64 -30.45
CA PHE A 19 -12.25 10.26 -30.01
C PHE A 19 -11.53 10.07 -28.65
N ILE A 20 -12.35 9.73 -27.68
CA ILE A 20 -12.07 8.85 -26.56
C ILE A 20 -11.82 9.54 -25.22
N GLY A 21 -12.85 9.47 -24.41
CA GLY A 21 -12.81 9.58 -22.97
C GLY A 21 -12.46 8.28 -22.24
N SER A 22 -11.71 7.35 -22.82
CA SER A 22 -11.12 6.25 -22.10
C SER A 22 -9.67 6.57 -21.75
N VAL A 23 -9.30 6.35 -20.50
CA VAL A 23 -7.90 6.33 -20.07
C VAL A 23 -7.23 5.19 -20.85
N ILE A 24 -6.24 5.50 -21.68
CA ILE A 24 -5.43 4.48 -22.34
C ILE A 24 -4.17 4.34 -21.52
N SER A 25 -4.10 3.31 -20.70
CA SER A 25 -2.86 2.87 -20.05
C SER A 25 -2.18 1.81 -20.92
N SER A 26 -0.86 1.77 -20.89
CA SER A 26 -0.04 0.73 -21.52
C SER A 26 0.94 0.20 -20.49
N LEU A 27 0.83 -1.09 -20.21
CA LEU A 27 1.74 -1.77 -19.28
C LEU A 27 2.97 -2.27 -20.03
N LYS A 28 4.15 -2.06 -19.45
CA LYS A 28 5.43 -2.46 -20.04
C LYS A 28 6.32 -3.11 -18.99
N ASP A 29 6.83 -4.32 -19.29
CA ASP A 29 7.86 -4.96 -18.47
C ASP A 29 9.16 -4.15 -18.51
N VAL A 30 9.61 -3.70 -17.34
CA VAL A 30 10.82 -2.91 -17.12
C VAL A 30 11.80 -3.59 -16.15
N THR A 31 11.53 -4.84 -15.79
CA THR A 31 12.31 -5.61 -14.81
C THR A 31 13.82 -5.51 -15.02
N SER A 32 14.27 -5.66 -16.28
CA SER A 32 15.70 -5.57 -16.61
C SER A 32 16.24 -4.15 -16.56
N SER A 33 15.43 -3.15 -16.91
CA SER A 33 15.87 -1.75 -16.95
C SER A 33 15.93 -1.10 -15.57
N VAL A 34 15.21 -1.66 -14.60
CA VAL A 34 15.24 -1.18 -13.21
C VAL A 34 16.13 -2.04 -12.28
N GLY A 35 17.04 -2.86 -12.86
CA GLY A 35 18.06 -3.58 -12.09
C GLY A 35 17.58 -4.83 -11.34
N LEU A 36 16.34 -5.32 -11.58
CA LEU A 36 15.78 -6.47 -10.84
C LEU A 36 15.97 -7.83 -11.54
N ALA A 37 16.47 -7.85 -12.79
CA ALA A 37 16.64 -9.09 -13.54
C ALA A 37 17.96 -9.79 -13.20
N GLY A 38 17.93 -11.14 -13.21
CA GLY A 38 19.16 -11.98 -13.18
C GLY A 38 19.81 -12.15 -11.82
N HIS A 39 19.21 -11.68 -10.73
CA HIS A 39 19.69 -11.83 -9.37
C HIS A 39 18.75 -12.71 -8.55
N ASP A 40 19.29 -13.56 -7.69
CA ASP A 40 18.53 -14.26 -6.65
C ASP A 40 18.36 -13.32 -5.45
N LEU A 41 17.43 -12.36 -5.60
CA LEU A 41 17.16 -11.33 -4.60
C LEU A 41 16.31 -11.85 -3.42
N GLY A 42 15.75 -13.05 -3.54
CA GLY A 42 14.68 -13.48 -2.66
C GLY A 42 13.34 -12.85 -3.04
N SER A 43 12.39 -12.83 -2.10
CA SER A 43 11.06 -12.24 -2.30
C SER A 43 11.04 -10.79 -1.88
N LEU A 44 10.47 -9.91 -2.71
CA LEU A 44 10.10 -8.57 -2.31
C LEU A 44 9.17 -8.65 -1.08
N ALA A 45 9.46 -7.88 -0.05
CA ALA A 45 8.76 -7.97 1.23
C ALA A 45 8.21 -6.63 1.73
N ALA A 46 8.88 -5.52 1.46
CA ALA A 46 8.44 -4.20 1.93
C ALA A 46 9.04 -3.06 1.10
N PHE A 47 8.51 -1.86 1.31
CA PHE A 47 8.93 -0.59 0.72
C PHE A 47 9.29 0.42 1.81
N GLY A 48 10.29 1.27 1.56
CA GLY A 48 10.64 2.36 2.47
C GLY A 48 11.77 3.19 1.92
N ASP A 49 11.82 4.47 2.24
CA ASP A 49 12.91 5.38 1.88
C ASP A 49 14.03 5.24 2.92
N PHE A 50 14.97 4.33 2.66
CA PHE A 50 15.98 3.93 3.64
C PHE A 50 17.16 4.93 3.77
N ASP A 51 17.45 5.64 2.70
CA ASP A 51 18.52 6.65 2.70
C ASP A 51 18.00 8.10 2.83
N ALA A 52 16.69 8.26 3.02
CA ALA A 52 15.99 9.53 3.20
C ALA A 52 16.18 10.51 2.02
N ASP A 53 16.25 9.99 0.81
CA ASP A 53 16.34 10.78 -0.42
C ASP A 53 14.96 11.14 -1.03
N LYS A 54 13.86 10.72 -0.42
CA LYS A 54 12.44 10.84 -0.81
C LYS A 54 12.00 9.83 -1.86
N LYS A 55 12.86 8.91 -2.26
CA LYS A 55 12.51 7.80 -3.14
C LYS A 55 12.32 6.56 -2.28
N ALA A 56 11.31 5.78 -2.59
CA ALA A 56 11.11 4.56 -1.85
C ALA A 56 11.99 3.43 -2.40
N ASP A 57 12.63 2.72 -1.49
CA ASP A 57 13.54 1.62 -1.71
C ASP A 57 12.84 0.27 -1.50
N LEU A 58 13.52 -0.81 -1.88
CA LEU A 58 12.99 -2.17 -1.84
C LEU A 58 13.69 -3.01 -0.78
N PHE A 59 12.90 -3.71 0.04
CA PHE A 59 13.36 -4.68 1.01
C PHE A 59 13.06 -6.10 0.51
N PHE A 60 14.10 -6.96 0.46
CA PHE A 60 13.99 -8.35 0.02
C PHE A 60 14.30 -9.31 1.15
N ILE A 61 13.53 -10.40 1.25
CA ILE A 61 13.79 -11.51 2.16
C ILE A 61 14.32 -12.70 1.36
N CYS A 62 15.48 -13.21 1.75
CA CYS A 62 16.07 -14.42 1.21
C CYS A 62 16.33 -15.41 2.35
N ASN A 63 15.59 -16.53 2.37
CA ASN A 63 15.79 -17.62 3.32
C ASN A 63 16.51 -18.77 2.63
N ASN A 64 17.79 -18.95 2.93
CA ASN A 64 18.55 -20.06 2.37
C ASN A 64 18.29 -21.33 3.18
N VAL A 65 17.62 -22.29 2.55
CA VAL A 65 17.24 -23.55 3.18
C VAL A 65 18.48 -24.42 3.47
N MET A 66 19.49 -24.39 2.60
CA MET A 66 20.66 -25.27 2.70
C MET A 66 21.58 -24.91 3.88
N ASN A 67 21.78 -23.61 4.16
CA ASN A 67 22.65 -23.18 5.26
C ASN A 67 21.87 -22.67 6.48
N GLY A 68 20.54 -22.65 6.43
CA GLY A 68 19.66 -22.23 7.53
C GLY A 68 19.66 -20.71 7.78
N LYS A 69 20.25 -19.89 6.91
CA LYS A 69 20.35 -18.44 7.09
C LYS A 69 19.12 -17.73 6.51
N GLY A 70 18.59 -16.78 7.29
CA GLY A 70 17.67 -15.77 6.81
C GLY A 70 18.41 -14.45 6.58
N LYS A 71 18.11 -13.77 5.48
CA LYS A 71 18.74 -12.52 5.07
C LYS A 71 17.68 -11.50 4.69
N VAL A 72 17.88 -10.23 5.06
CA VAL A 72 17.15 -9.08 4.52
C VAL A 72 18.17 -8.19 3.81
N ASP A 73 17.89 -7.84 2.57
CA ASP A 73 18.68 -6.92 1.76
C ASP A 73 17.86 -5.69 1.40
N VAL A 74 18.49 -4.52 1.42
CA VAL A 74 17.89 -3.26 0.95
C VAL A 74 18.51 -2.87 -0.38
N TYR A 75 17.66 -2.52 -1.35
CA TYR A 75 18.04 -2.02 -2.66
C TYR A 75 17.57 -0.58 -2.77
N LEU A 76 18.51 0.35 -2.98
CA LEU A 76 18.25 1.78 -3.06
C LEU A 76 17.97 2.19 -4.51
N TRP A 77 17.04 3.14 -4.69
CA TRP A 77 16.77 3.71 -5.99
C TRP A 77 17.86 4.70 -6.41
N ASN A 78 18.49 4.46 -7.55
CA ASN A 78 19.46 5.39 -8.14
C ASN A 78 18.79 6.24 -9.23
N SER A 79 18.52 7.50 -8.92
CA SER A 79 17.85 8.46 -9.81
C SER A 79 18.67 8.85 -11.04
N ASP A 80 20.00 8.67 -11.02
CA ASP A 80 20.87 8.98 -12.17
C ASP A 80 20.81 7.87 -13.23
N ARG A 81 20.50 6.64 -12.82
CA ARG A 81 20.47 5.45 -13.68
C ARG A 81 19.07 4.90 -13.93
N ASP A 82 18.07 5.39 -13.19
CA ASP A 82 16.71 4.85 -13.15
C ASP A 82 16.68 3.34 -12.83
N GLU A 83 17.49 2.90 -11.84
CA GLU A 83 17.56 1.48 -11.44
C GLU A 83 17.76 1.31 -9.92
N PHE A 84 17.35 0.16 -9.39
CA PHE A 84 17.62 -0.24 -8.01
C PHE A 84 19.01 -0.86 -7.91
N GLU A 85 19.80 -0.42 -6.95
CA GLU A 85 21.15 -0.91 -6.68
C GLU A 85 21.24 -1.53 -5.29
N ALA A 86 22.00 -2.61 -5.16
CA ALA A 86 22.25 -3.25 -3.87
C ALA A 86 22.97 -2.29 -2.94
N SER A 87 22.42 -2.06 -1.76
CA SER A 87 23.08 -1.29 -0.71
C SER A 87 23.99 -2.18 0.17
N SER A 88 24.73 -1.56 1.07
CA SER A 88 25.45 -2.26 2.13
C SER A 88 24.55 -2.65 3.31
N ALA A 89 23.28 -2.20 3.31
CA ALA A 89 22.32 -2.47 4.36
C ALA A 89 21.78 -3.90 4.26
N THR A 90 22.39 -4.79 5.01
CA THR A 90 22.06 -6.22 5.04
C THR A 90 21.93 -6.70 6.47
N ILE A 91 20.84 -7.43 6.75
CA ILE A 91 20.63 -8.17 8.00
C ILE A 91 20.81 -9.65 7.73
N THR A 92 21.58 -10.35 8.54
CA THR A 92 21.73 -11.82 8.45
C THR A 92 21.47 -12.45 9.81
N LEU A 93 20.58 -13.44 9.82
CA LEU A 93 20.23 -14.23 10.98
C LEU A 93 20.51 -15.72 10.74
N ASP A 94 21.13 -16.38 11.71
CA ASP A 94 21.47 -17.79 11.61
C ASP A 94 20.36 -18.70 12.19
N GLN A 95 20.12 -19.84 11.56
CA GLN A 95 19.15 -20.87 11.98
C GLN A 95 17.72 -20.34 12.12
N VAL A 96 17.33 -19.41 11.23
CA VAL A 96 15.98 -18.83 11.23
C VAL A 96 15.32 -18.93 9.86
N ASN A 97 14.00 -18.74 9.88
CA ASN A 97 13.19 -18.46 8.70
C ASN A 97 12.52 -17.10 8.92
N ILE A 98 12.98 -16.08 8.21
CA ILE A 98 12.39 -14.74 8.26
C ILE A 98 11.02 -14.81 7.59
N THR A 99 10.00 -14.31 8.27
CA THR A 99 8.60 -14.36 7.82
C THR A 99 8.09 -13.01 7.35
N ASN A 100 8.66 -11.90 7.84
CA ASN A 100 8.33 -10.55 7.37
C ASN A 100 9.42 -9.55 7.76
N VAL A 101 9.45 -8.42 7.05
CA VAL A 101 10.20 -7.21 7.42
C VAL A 101 9.24 -6.02 7.38
N ILE A 102 9.28 -5.20 8.42
CA ILE A 102 8.40 -4.04 8.58
C ILE A 102 9.29 -2.81 8.78
N PRO A 103 9.42 -1.95 7.76
CA PRO A 103 10.11 -0.68 7.90
C PRO A 103 9.31 0.30 8.76
N GLY A 104 9.99 1.10 9.59
CA GLY A 104 9.41 2.13 10.45
C GLY A 104 10.49 2.76 11.32
N ASP A 105 10.26 3.94 11.85
CA ASP A 105 11.17 4.62 12.79
C ASP A 105 10.80 4.21 14.23
N PHE A 106 11.39 3.12 14.72
CA PHE A 106 11.03 2.51 16.00
C PHE A 106 11.69 3.18 17.21
N ASP A 107 12.74 3.98 17.03
CA ASP A 107 13.37 4.74 18.11
C ASP A 107 13.18 6.25 18.01
N SER A 108 12.44 6.71 17.00
CA SER A 108 12.07 8.11 16.73
C SER A 108 13.28 9.03 16.51
N ASP A 109 14.34 8.51 15.88
CA ASP A 109 15.54 9.29 15.55
C ASP A 109 15.49 9.90 14.14
N GLY A 110 14.47 9.57 13.35
CA GLY A 110 14.25 10.07 11.99
C GLY A 110 14.89 9.21 10.89
N HIS A 111 15.58 8.13 11.23
CA HIS A 111 16.06 7.14 10.28
C HIS A 111 15.06 5.98 10.16
N LEU A 112 15.06 5.31 9.03
CA LEU A 112 14.21 4.13 8.83
C LEU A 112 14.88 2.90 9.42
N ASP A 113 14.19 2.26 10.36
CA ASP A 113 14.58 0.99 10.98
C ASP A 113 13.88 -0.18 10.29
N ALA A 114 14.28 -1.40 10.65
CA ALA A 114 13.62 -2.62 10.20
C ALA A 114 13.26 -3.53 11.39
N LEU A 115 11.97 -3.75 11.58
CA LEU A 115 11.47 -4.82 12.43
C LEU A 115 11.43 -6.11 11.61
N VAL A 116 12.13 -7.15 12.08
CA VAL A 116 12.20 -8.46 11.42
C VAL A 116 11.49 -9.49 12.28
N SER A 117 10.45 -10.11 11.74
CA SER A 117 9.78 -11.27 12.34
C SER A 117 10.32 -12.58 11.76
N TYR A 118 10.51 -13.57 12.60
CA TYR A 118 11.12 -14.82 12.18
C TYR A 118 10.72 -16.02 13.04
N HIS A 119 10.82 -17.21 12.46
CA HIS A 119 10.72 -18.49 13.17
C HIS A 119 12.12 -19.05 13.46
N ASN A 120 12.37 -19.48 14.67
CA ASN A 120 13.64 -20.08 15.06
C ASN A 120 13.65 -21.59 14.76
N LYS A 121 14.40 -22.02 13.76
CA LYS A 121 14.47 -23.44 13.28
C LYS A 121 15.06 -24.41 14.29
N THR A 122 15.71 -23.94 15.35
CA THR A 122 16.27 -24.80 16.40
C THR A 122 15.21 -25.33 17.36
N LEU A 123 13.99 -24.75 17.37
CA LEU A 123 12.89 -25.15 18.23
C LEU A 123 12.05 -26.26 17.59
N LEU A 124 11.59 -27.24 18.37
CA LEU A 124 10.74 -28.33 17.89
C LEU A 124 9.38 -27.85 17.35
N SER A 125 8.81 -26.80 17.94
CA SER A 125 7.57 -26.17 17.51
C SER A 125 7.82 -24.77 16.93
N TYR A 126 8.82 -24.65 16.08
CA TYR A 126 9.29 -23.34 15.59
C TYR A 126 8.23 -22.54 14.82
N LYS A 127 7.26 -23.21 14.20
CA LYS A 127 6.19 -22.55 13.42
C LYS A 127 5.08 -21.94 14.30
N ASP A 128 5.04 -22.31 15.59
CA ASP A 128 3.99 -21.86 16.51
C ASP A 128 4.41 -20.64 17.32
N GLN A 129 5.62 -20.12 17.08
CA GLN A 129 6.19 -18.99 17.79
C GLN A 129 6.92 -18.06 16.83
N THR A 130 6.50 -16.81 16.81
CA THR A 130 7.12 -15.73 16.06
C THR A 130 7.99 -14.89 16.97
N PHE A 131 9.26 -14.77 16.63
CA PHE A 131 10.22 -13.90 17.30
C PHE A 131 10.37 -12.60 16.54
N VAL A 132 10.70 -11.53 17.24
CA VAL A 132 10.81 -10.18 16.67
C VAL A 132 12.13 -9.56 17.10
N LYS A 133 12.85 -8.99 16.11
CA LYS A 133 14.04 -8.16 16.31
C LYS A 133 13.89 -6.84 15.57
N VAL A 134 14.33 -5.76 16.19
CA VAL A 134 14.41 -4.45 15.57
C VAL A 134 15.88 -4.10 15.34
N PHE A 135 16.18 -3.73 14.10
CA PHE A 135 17.48 -3.29 13.62
C PHE A 135 17.38 -1.81 13.31
N PHE A 136 18.12 -0.99 14.02
CA PHE A 136 18.10 0.45 13.84
C PHE A 136 18.91 0.88 12.63
N GLY A 137 18.33 1.79 11.85
CA GLY A 137 18.96 2.40 10.70
C GLY A 137 19.84 3.57 11.07
N LYS A 138 20.85 3.85 10.26
CA LYS A 138 21.69 5.03 10.38
C LYS A 138 22.50 5.23 9.12
N ASP A 139 22.46 6.42 8.54
CA ASP A 139 23.29 6.78 7.39
C ASP A 139 23.32 5.69 6.30
N SER A 140 22.16 5.20 5.88
CA SER A 140 21.97 4.14 4.86
C SER A 140 22.58 2.77 5.19
N HIS A 141 22.74 2.43 6.48
CA HIS A 141 23.13 1.09 6.95
C HIS A 141 22.43 0.73 8.27
N PHE A 142 22.44 -0.55 8.66
CA PHE A 142 21.93 -0.98 9.96
C PHE A 142 23.03 -1.00 11.03
N GLU A 143 22.73 -0.49 12.23
CA GLU A 143 23.59 -0.59 13.40
C GLU A 143 23.54 -2.00 14.00
N LEU A 144 24.25 -2.98 13.43
CA LEU A 144 24.20 -4.39 13.84
C LEU A 144 24.64 -4.67 15.28
N ASN A 145 25.24 -3.71 15.96
CA ASN A 145 25.63 -3.75 17.38
C ASN A 145 24.55 -3.16 18.31
N LYS A 146 23.52 -2.50 17.78
CA LYS A 146 22.40 -1.91 18.52
C LYS A 146 21.08 -2.62 18.16
N VAL A 147 21.05 -3.96 18.23
CA VAL A 147 19.84 -4.74 17.91
C VAL A 147 19.03 -4.99 19.18
N VAL A 148 17.72 -4.82 19.09
CA VAL A 148 16.82 -5.10 20.21
C VAL A 148 15.88 -6.24 19.85
N GLU A 149 15.87 -7.26 20.68
CA GLU A 149 14.96 -8.40 20.56
C GLU A 149 13.78 -8.21 21.50
N LEU A 150 12.57 -8.49 21.01
CA LEU A 150 11.38 -8.50 21.83
C LEU A 150 11.52 -9.62 22.90
N PRO A 151 11.28 -9.33 24.19
CA PRO A 151 11.56 -10.31 25.27
C PRO A 151 10.63 -11.52 25.27
N ASP A 152 9.54 -11.46 24.52
CA ASP A 152 8.52 -12.50 24.43
C ASP A 152 8.30 -12.95 22.98
N ALA A 153 8.13 -14.25 22.77
CA ALA A 153 7.65 -14.77 21.49
C ALA A 153 6.13 -14.52 21.35
N LEU A 154 5.70 -14.20 20.14
CA LEU A 154 4.31 -13.99 19.76
C LEU A 154 3.71 -15.26 19.17
N LYS A 155 2.38 -15.37 19.17
CA LYS A 155 1.67 -16.46 18.46
C LYS A 155 1.75 -16.32 16.96
N ASP A 156 1.81 -15.09 16.47
CA ASP A 156 1.83 -14.74 15.05
C ASP A 156 2.63 -13.44 14.84
N GLN A 157 2.65 -12.92 13.62
CA GLN A 157 3.28 -11.64 13.32
C GLN A 157 2.65 -10.51 14.14
N PRO A 158 3.44 -9.49 14.52
CA PRO A 158 2.93 -8.34 15.27
C PRO A 158 2.05 -7.45 14.38
N ALA A 159 1.12 -6.74 15.01
CA ALA A 159 0.54 -5.52 14.45
C ALA A 159 1.37 -4.32 14.90
N ILE A 160 1.56 -3.36 14.00
CA ILE A 160 2.25 -2.09 14.29
C ILE A 160 1.19 -1.01 14.41
N VAL A 161 1.18 -0.35 15.53
CA VAL A 161 0.20 0.67 15.89
C VAL A 161 0.91 1.78 16.69
N ASP A 162 0.33 2.93 16.76
CA ASP A 162 0.67 3.94 17.77
C ASP A 162 -0.41 3.86 18.86
N PHE A 163 -0.16 3.07 19.87
CA PHE A 163 -1.16 2.71 20.88
C PHE A 163 -1.45 3.85 21.86
N ASN A 164 -0.47 4.69 22.12
CA ASN A 164 -0.55 5.77 23.11
C ASN A 164 -0.58 7.17 22.46
N GLY A 165 -0.49 7.27 21.15
CA GLY A 165 -0.53 8.52 20.42
C GLY A 165 0.74 9.37 20.57
N ASP A 166 1.91 8.75 20.76
CA ASP A 166 3.18 9.48 20.85
C ASP A 166 3.92 9.56 19.51
N LEU A 167 3.31 9.04 18.44
CA LEU A 167 3.83 8.98 17.07
C LEU A 167 5.07 8.07 16.91
N GLN A 168 5.35 7.24 17.91
CA GLN A 168 6.33 6.18 17.80
C GLN A 168 5.63 4.85 17.52
N PRO A 169 6.09 4.04 16.57
CA PRO A 169 5.49 2.74 16.30
C PRO A 169 5.62 1.79 17.49
N ASP A 170 4.50 1.31 18.00
CA ASP A 170 4.42 0.29 19.04
C ASP A 170 4.14 -1.08 18.43
N ILE A 171 4.49 -2.13 19.15
CA ILE A 171 4.27 -3.52 18.76
C ILE A 171 3.11 -4.10 19.54
N LEU A 172 2.09 -4.61 18.86
CA LEU A 172 0.93 -5.26 19.48
C LEU A 172 0.85 -6.73 19.07
N GLY A 173 0.54 -7.63 20.02
CA GLY A 173 0.35 -9.04 19.69
C GLY A 173 -0.08 -9.91 20.87
N ASP A 174 -0.48 -11.14 20.55
CA ASP A 174 -0.79 -12.17 21.54
C ASP A 174 0.49 -12.94 21.88
N LYS A 175 0.87 -12.94 23.14
CA LYS A 175 2.05 -13.65 23.64
C LYS A 175 1.86 -15.17 23.52
N ALA A 176 2.86 -15.87 23.00
CA ALA A 176 2.79 -17.31 22.74
C ALA A 176 2.59 -18.14 24.02
N SER A 177 3.21 -17.75 25.13
CA SER A 177 3.24 -18.55 26.35
C SER A 177 1.95 -18.51 27.18
N ASP A 178 1.21 -17.38 27.18
CA ASP A 178 0.02 -17.20 28.02
C ASP A 178 -1.22 -16.78 27.23
N GLY A 179 -1.06 -16.40 25.97
CA GLY A 179 -2.15 -15.99 25.09
C GLY A 179 -2.76 -14.64 25.41
N ASN A 180 -2.21 -13.91 26.36
CA ASN A 180 -2.65 -12.56 26.66
C ASN A 180 -2.19 -11.60 25.56
N ARG A 181 -2.96 -10.53 25.34
CA ARG A 181 -2.60 -9.45 24.41
C ARG A 181 -1.82 -8.39 25.15
N TYR A 182 -0.63 -8.11 24.62
CA TYR A 182 0.26 -7.09 25.12
C TYR A 182 0.55 -6.07 24.03
N TRP A 183 0.95 -4.87 24.44
CA TRP A 183 1.68 -3.94 23.61
C TRP A 183 3.07 -3.71 24.18
N TRP A 184 4.02 -3.49 23.31
CA TRP A 184 5.42 -3.26 23.64
C TRP A 184 5.83 -1.92 23.09
N LYS A 185 6.28 -1.05 23.97
CA LYS A 185 6.81 0.27 23.66
C LYS A 185 8.32 0.26 23.80
N TYR A 186 9.01 0.87 22.83
CA TYR A 186 10.46 1.04 22.92
C TYR A 186 10.82 2.08 23.99
N ASN A 187 11.86 1.76 24.80
CA ASN A 187 12.42 2.66 25.78
C ASN A 187 13.87 2.98 25.40
N PRO A 188 14.17 4.20 24.91
CA PRO A 188 15.51 4.57 24.46
C PRO A 188 16.54 4.63 25.59
N GLN A 189 16.12 4.85 26.86
CA GLN A 189 17.03 4.93 27.99
C GLN A 189 17.68 3.60 28.31
N ASN A 190 16.94 2.50 28.14
CA ASN A 190 17.38 1.14 28.45
C ASN A 190 17.68 0.32 27.19
N ASN A 191 17.48 0.88 25.99
CA ASN A 191 17.56 0.19 24.71
C ASN A 191 16.80 -1.15 24.74
N SER A 192 15.52 -1.12 25.14
CA SER A 192 14.69 -2.30 25.33
C SER A 192 13.20 -2.01 25.16
N TYR A 193 12.41 -3.04 24.94
CA TYR A 193 10.96 -2.93 24.93
C TYR A 193 10.35 -3.16 26.31
N ALA A 194 9.59 -2.19 26.80
CA ALA A 194 8.70 -2.34 27.94
C ALA A 194 7.33 -2.84 27.46
N LYS A 195 6.72 -3.77 28.21
CA LYS A 195 5.40 -4.31 27.86
C LYS A 195 4.34 -3.94 28.88
N GLU A 196 3.14 -3.74 28.37
CA GLU A 196 1.94 -3.57 29.17
C GLU A 196 0.85 -4.54 28.73
N LEU A 197 0.10 -5.04 29.71
CA LEU A 197 -1.03 -5.93 29.45
C LEU A 197 -2.21 -5.09 28.92
N VAL A 198 -2.61 -5.33 27.68
CA VAL A 198 -3.80 -4.71 27.10
C VAL A 198 -5.06 -5.44 27.57
N VAL A 199 -5.11 -6.75 27.34
CA VAL A 199 -6.26 -7.59 27.73
C VAL A 199 -5.81 -9.01 28.05
N SER A 200 -6.40 -9.59 29.10
CA SER A 200 -6.17 -11.00 29.48
C SER A 200 -6.83 -11.96 28.49
N ALA A 201 -6.19 -13.08 28.18
CA ALA A 201 -6.69 -14.13 27.28
C ALA A 201 -8.08 -14.68 27.64
N VAL A 202 -8.49 -14.55 28.89
CA VAL A 202 -9.83 -14.97 29.38
C VAL A 202 -10.94 -14.06 28.85
N ASN A 203 -10.61 -12.81 28.50
CA ASN A 203 -11.58 -11.76 28.15
C ASN A 203 -11.53 -11.36 26.68
N ILE A 204 -10.69 -12.00 25.85
CA ILE A 204 -10.55 -11.67 24.42
C ILE A 204 -10.69 -12.90 23.53
N LEU A 205 -11.05 -12.66 22.30
CA LEU A 205 -10.84 -13.63 21.22
C LEU A 205 -9.35 -13.59 20.82
N PRO A 206 -8.70 -14.75 20.63
CA PRO A 206 -7.33 -14.79 20.13
C PRO A 206 -7.26 -14.18 18.72
N LEU A 207 -6.13 -13.59 18.37
CA LEU A 207 -5.86 -13.18 17.00
C LEU A 207 -5.95 -14.40 16.07
N SER A 208 -6.52 -14.21 14.89
CA SER A 208 -6.50 -15.22 13.84
C SER A 208 -5.07 -15.49 13.38
N ILE A 209 -4.79 -16.70 12.93
CA ILE A 209 -3.52 -17.05 12.32
C ILE A 209 -3.82 -17.59 10.90
N PRO A 210 -3.40 -16.90 9.84
CA PRO A 210 -2.75 -15.58 9.80
C PRO A 210 -3.70 -14.45 10.19
N GLN A 211 -3.16 -13.38 10.77
CA GLN A 211 -3.92 -12.18 11.09
C GLN A 211 -3.82 -11.14 9.96
N SER A 212 -4.79 -10.23 9.88
CA SER A 212 -4.80 -9.09 8.94
C SER A 212 -5.25 -7.82 9.67
N SER A 213 -4.66 -7.58 10.83
CA SER A 213 -4.99 -6.40 11.64
C SER A 213 -4.49 -5.12 10.99
N ALA A 214 -5.19 -4.00 11.22
CA ALA A 214 -4.86 -2.71 10.64
C ALA A 214 -5.13 -1.57 11.63
N PHE A 215 -4.39 -0.47 11.46
CA PHE A 215 -4.53 0.77 12.23
C PHE A 215 -4.92 1.88 11.27
N LEU A 216 -6.20 2.28 11.30
CA LEU A 216 -6.80 3.19 10.31
C LEU A 216 -8.11 3.78 10.84
N ASP A 217 -8.51 4.92 10.31
CA ASP A 217 -9.81 5.54 10.64
C ASP A 217 -10.97 4.77 9.99
N VAL A 218 -11.76 4.09 10.82
CA VAL A 218 -13.01 3.43 10.44
C VAL A 218 -14.23 4.23 10.89
N SER A 219 -14.10 5.01 11.96
CA SER A 219 -15.17 5.80 12.53
C SER A 219 -15.53 7.05 11.71
N GLY A 220 -14.57 7.56 10.94
CA GLY A 220 -14.68 8.76 10.11
C GLY A 220 -14.46 10.07 10.90
N ASP A 221 -13.71 10.00 11.98
CA ASP A 221 -13.36 11.14 12.83
C ASP A 221 -11.92 11.65 12.65
N TYR A 222 -11.22 11.12 11.63
CA TYR A 222 -9.84 11.41 11.25
C TYR A 222 -8.78 10.91 12.25
N ILE A 223 -9.20 10.06 13.20
CA ILE A 223 -8.30 9.40 14.14
C ILE A 223 -8.21 7.93 13.77
N PRO A 224 -7.02 7.33 13.69
CA PRO A 224 -6.93 5.92 13.43
C PRO A 224 -7.45 5.09 14.60
N ASP A 225 -8.34 4.17 14.24
CA ASP A 225 -8.89 3.10 15.05
C ASP A 225 -8.06 1.83 14.85
N MET A 226 -8.26 0.81 15.66
CA MET A 226 -7.60 -0.48 15.50
C MET A 226 -8.59 -1.56 15.08
N VAL A 227 -8.36 -2.17 13.92
CA VAL A 227 -9.11 -3.33 13.44
C VAL A 227 -8.30 -4.59 13.69
N LEU A 228 -8.82 -5.50 14.49
CA LEU A 228 -8.20 -6.78 14.81
C LEU A 228 -8.96 -7.94 14.18
N THR A 229 -8.23 -8.80 13.47
CA THR A 229 -8.77 -10.06 12.96
C THR A 229 -8.66 -11.12 14.05
N THR A 230 -9.79 -11.55 14.61
CA THR A 230 -9.85 -12.50 15.71
C THR A 230 -10.60 -13.78 15.32
N LYS A 231 -10.39 -14.85 16.04
CA LYS A 231 -11.04 -16.13 15.78
C LYS A 231 -11.81 -16.61 17.00
N ASN A 232 -13.10 -16.85 16.82
CA ASN A 232 -13.94 -17.43 17.86
C ASN A 232 -13.68 -18.94 17.97
N ALA A 233 -13.10 -19.38 19.08
CA ALA A 233 -12.77 -20.79 19.31
C ALA A 233 -13.98 -21.72 19.32
N SER A 234 -15.16 -21.24 19.71
CA SER A 234 -16.38 -22.05 19.81
C SER A 234 -17.07 -22.25 18.46
N SER A 235 -17.16 -21.19 17.65
CA SER A 235 -17.80 -21.25 16.32
C SER A 235 -16.81 -21.46 15.18
N ASN A 236 -15.50 -21.31 15.43
CA ASN A 236 -14.43 -21.32 14.45
C ASN A 236 -14.56 -20.23 13.36
N LEU A 237 -15.43 -19.24 13.59
CA LEU A 237 -15.65 -18.11 12.69
C LEU A 237 -14.64 -16.99 12.98
N ILE A 238 -14.26 -16.29 11.92
CA ILE A 238 -13.46 -15.07 12.04
C ILE A 238 -14.37 -13.92 12.39
N GLN A 239 -13.90 -13.10 13.32
CA GLN A 239 -14.55 -11.88 13.77
C GLN A 239 -13.56 -10.73 13.69
N TYR A 240 -14.08 -9.57 13.34
CA TYR A 240 -13.31 -8.32 13.29
C TYR A 240 -13.73 -7.46 14.48
N GLU A 241 -12.76 -7.17 15.34
CA GLU A 241 -12.93 -6.28 16.47
C GLU A 241 -12.39 -4.91 16.07
N VAL A 242 -13.25 -3.90 16.05
CA VAL A 242 -12.86 -2.51 15.84
C VAL A 242 -12.81 -1.82 17.19
N TRP A 243 -11.63 -1.42 17.60
CA TRP A 243 -11.39 -0.67 18.83
C TRP A 243 -11.31 0.80 18.47
N ILE A 244 -12.39 1.53 18.79
CA ILE A 244 -12.49 2.95 18.48
C ILE A 244 -11.52 3.74 19.36
N ASN A 245 -10.74 4.59 18.73
CA ASN A 245 -9.85 5.53 19.41
C ASN A 245 -10.66 6.76 19.81
N LYS A 246 -10.95 6.88 21.11
CA LYS A 246 -11.66 8.02 21.64
C LYS A 246 -10.73 8.90 22.42
N ASP A 247 -10.53 10.11 21.94
CA ASP A 247 -9.68 11.12 22.60
C ASP A 247 -8.26 10.58 22.94
N GLY A 248 -7.65 9.81 22.03
CA GLY A 248 -6.33 9.23 22.24
C GLY A 248 -6.30 7.98 23.12
N VAL A 249 -7.43 7.31 23.29
CA VAL A 249 -7.53 6.06 24.06
C VAL A 249 -8.16 4.96 23.21
N LEU A 250 -7.39 3.95 22.89
CA LEU A 250 -7.89 2.71 22.30
C LEU A 250 -8.47 1.83 23.40
N THR A 251 -9.79 1.72 23.47
CA THR A 251 -10.46 0.98 24.55
C THR A 251 -11.13 -0.29 24.06
N THR A 252 -11.06 -1.34 24.88
CA THR A 252 -11.82 -2.58 24.66
C THR A 252 -13.29 -2.44 25.04
N ASN A 253 -13.66 -1.37 25.74
CA ASN A 253 -15.02 -1.17 26.27
C ASN A 253 -16.01 -0.64 25.22
N GLU A 254 -15.52 0.03 24.20
CA GLU A 254 -16.35 0.61 23.11
C GLU A 254 -16.05 -0.07 21.77
N LYS A 255 -15.67 -1.37 21.79
CA LYS A 255 -15.40 -2.11 20.57
C LYS A 255 -16.66 -2.48 19.81
N GLN A 256 -16.61 -2.32 18.50
CA GLN A 256 -17.58 -2.90 17.59
C GLN A 256 -17.08 -4.27 17.14
N ILE A 257 -17.98 -5.22 16.96
CA ILE A 257 -17.64 -6.56 16.46
C ILE A 257 -18.58 -6.91 15.31
N TYR A 258 -18.00 -7.34 14.20
CA TYR A 258 -18.74 -7.94 13.11
C TYR A 258 -18.07 -9.24 12.65
N SER A 259 -18.87 -10.17 12.16
CA SER A 259 -18.39 -11.48 11.72
C SER A 259 -18.05 -11.47 10.23
N GLN A 260 -17.27 -12.46 9.78
CA GLN A 260 -17.08 -12.75 8.36
C GLN A 260 -18.43 -12.88 7.64
N PRO A 261 -18.50 -12.72 6.30
CA PRO A 261 -19.73 -12.95 5.54
C PRO A 261 -20.30 -14.34 5.79
N ASP A 262 -21.63 -14.45 5.93
CA ASP A 262 -22.32 -15.74 6.21
C ASP A 262 -22.08 -16.79 5.11
N SER A 263 -21.82 -16.35 3.87
CA SER A 263 -21.49 -17.22 2.75
C SER A 263 -20.07 -17.77 2.77
N ALA A 264 -19.19 -17.22 3.61
CA ALA A 264 -17.77 -17.51 3.57
C ALA A 264 -17.42 -18.86 4.22
N ALA A 265 -16.90 -19.81 3.44
CA ALA A 265 -16.28 -21.02 3.93
C ALA A 265 -14.78 -20.84 4.21
N VAL A 266 -14.10 -19.99 3.41
CA VAL A 266 -12.71 -19.59 3.58
C VAL A 266 -12.61 -18.10 3.30
N ILE A 267 -11.78 -17.40 4.07
CA ILE A 267 -11.49 -15.99 3.86
C ILE A 267 -9.98 -15.81 3.65
N GLY A 268 -9.61 -14.78 2.88
CA GLY A 268 -8.24 -14.38 2.71
C GLY A 268 -7.86 -13.19 3.57
N GLN A 269 -6.83 -12.48 3.15
CA GLN A 269 -6.29 -11.31 3.84
C GLN A 269 -7.21 -10.10 3.64
N SER A 270 -7.52 -9.39 4.73
CA SER A 270 -8.26 -8.12 4.70
C SER A 270 -7.46 -7.03 4.01
N THR A 271 -8.15 -6.16 3.29
CA THR A 271 -7.60 -4.90 2.79
C THR A 271 -8.62 -3.77 2.97
N PHE A 272 -8.18 -2.53 2.93
CA PHE A 272 -8.99 -1.38 3.30
C PHE A 272 -8.81 -0.25 2.29
N ALA A 273 -9.92 0.30 1.79
CA ALA A 273 -9.93 1.44 0.87
C ALA A 273 -11.33 2.07 0.82
N ASP A 274 -11.42 3.28 0.33
CA ASP A 274 -12.67 4.00 0.04
C ASP A 274 -13.16 3.64 -1.38
N ILE A 275 -13.88 2.52 -1.52
CA ILE A 275 -14.22 1.92 -2.82
C ILE A 275 -15.24 2.73 -3.61
N ASP A 276 -16.15 3.40 -2.94
CA ASP A 276 -17.22 4.19 -3.56
C ASP A 276 -16.94 5.70 -3.55
N SER A 277 -15.78 6.10 -3.02
CA SER A 277 -15.33 7.49 -2.90
C SER A 277 -16.35 8.36 -2.13
N ASP A 278 -16.83 7.83 -0.99
CA ASP A 278 -17.68 8.58 -0.06
C ASP A 278 -16.86 9.31 1.04
N GLY A 279 -15.55 9.12 1.06
CA GLY A 279 -14.62 9.70 2.02
C GLY A 279 -14.53 8.92 3.33
N ARG A 280 -14.89 7.64 3.33
CA ARG A 280 -14.77 6.70 4.45
C ARG A 280 -14.10 5.41 4.00
N THR A 281 -13.36 4.80 4.89
CA THR A 281 -12.67 3.55 4.59
C THR A 281 -13.62 2.36 4.68
N ASP A 282 -13.66 1.55 3.62
CA ASP A 282 -14.36 0.27 3.57
C ASP A 282 -13.39 -0.88 3.84
N HIS A 283 -13.92 -2.02 4.36
CA HIS A 283 -13.18 -3.25 4.53
C HIS A 283 -13.48 -4.22 3.39
N ILE A 284 -12.47 -4.60 2.64
CA ILE A 284 -12.54 -5.48 1.47
C ILE A 284 -12.00 -6.85 1.83
N LEU A 285 -12.71 -7.91 1.47
CA LEU A 285 -12.37 -9.27 1.84
C LEU A 285 -12.50 -10.24 0.67
N PRO A 286 -11.42 -10.95 0.28
CA PRO A 286 -11.52 -12.08 -0.62
C PRO A 286 -12.14 -13.29 0.09
N VAL A 287 -13.11 -13.92 -0.54
CA VAL A 287 -13.94 -14.97 0.05
C VAL A 287 -14.09 -16.16 -0.90
N CYS A 288 -13.95 -17.36 -0.36
CA CYS A 288 -14.43 -18.58 -1.02
C CYS A 288 -15.71 -19.05 -0.35
N VAL A 289 -16.78 -19.24 -1.13
CA VAL A 289 -18.07 -19.72 -0.65
C VAL A 289 -18.03 -21.21 -0.32
N ASP A 290 -17.15 -21.95 -0.96
CA ASP A 290 -16.92 -23.37 -0.71
C ASP A 290 -15.44 -23.64 -0.34
N LYS A 291 -15.19 -24.76 0.32
CA LYS A 291 -13.85 -25.15 0.79
C LYS A 291 -12.82 -25.42 -0.32
N LEU A 292 -13.25 -25.54 -1.56
CA LEU A 292 -12.37 -25.76 -2.72
C LEU A 292 -12.19 -24.47 -3.55
N CYS A 293 -12.73 -23.36 -3.09
CA CYS A 293 -12.76 -22.09 -3.82
C CYS A 293 -13.32 -22.16 -5.25
N THR A 294 -14.21 -23.13 -5.54
CA THR A 294 -14.85 -23.20 -6.85
C THR A 294 -15.80 -22.02 -7.09
N LYS A 295 -16.29 -21.43 -6.00
CA LYS A 295 -17.01 -20.17 -5.95
C LYS A 295 -16.20 -19.16 -5.16
N SER A 296 -15.68 -18.17 -5.85
CA SER A 296 -14.85 -17.11 -5.31
C SER A 296 -15.56 -15.76 -5.47
N GLU A 297 -15.53 -14.96 -4.42
CA GLU A 297 -16.22 -13.67 -4.35
C GLU A 297 -15.33 -12.62 -3.67
N ILE A 298 -15.53 -11.36 -4.00
CA ILE A 298 -14.97 -10.22 -3.26
C ILE A 298 -16.12 -9.52 -2.56
N HIS A 299 -15.99 -9.39 -1.25
CA HIS A 299 -16.96 -8.71 -0.40
C HIS A 299 -16.42 -7.39 0.12
N VAL A 300 -17.30 -6.41 0.28
CA VAL A 300 -17.04 -5.13 0.90
C VAL A 300 -17.96 -4.96 2.10
N HIS A 301 -17.40 -4.60 3.24
CA HIS A 301 -18.13 -4.23 4.44
C HIS A 301 -18.12 -2.71 4.59
N SER A 302 -19.30 -2.13 4.58
CA SER A 302 -19.47 -0.70 4.80
C SER A 302 -19.55 -0.39 6.29
N SER A 303 -18.72 0.51 6.77
CA SER A 303 -18.78 1.03 8.14
C SER A 303 -20.13 1.70 8.45
N THR A 304 -20.76 2.34 7.46
CA THR A 304 -22.03 3.05 7.59
C THR A 304 -23.21 2.10 7.74
N SER A 305 -23.31 1.05 6.91
CA SER A 305 -24.43 0.09 6.92
C SER A 305 -24.20 -1.12 7.83
N ASN A 306 -22.98 -1.34 8.28
CA ASN A 306 -22.53 -2.49 9.06
C ASN A 306 -22.95 -3.83 8.41
N LYS A 307 -22.79 -3.94 7.08
CA LYS A 307 -23.19 -5.11 6.29
C LYS A 307 -22.20 -5.43 5.20
N TRP A 308 -21.97 -6.72 4.98
CA TRP A 308 -21.24 -7.21 3.84
C TRP A 308 -22.08 -7.14 2.57
N ARG A 309 -21.47 -6.75 1.47
CA ARG A 309 -22.03 -6.80 0.11
C ARG A 309 -20.99 -7.37 -0.84
N THR A 310 -21.42 -8.20 -1.76
CA THR A 310 -20.54 -8.72 -2.81
C THR A 310 -20.37 -7.68 -3.90
N ILE A 311 -19.14 -7.41 -4.29
CA ILE A 311 -18.81 -6.48 -5.39
C ILE A 311 -18.40 -7.23 -6.67
N LEU A 312 -17.79 -8.42 -6.55
CA LEU A 312 -17.40 -9.27 -7.68
C LEU A 312 -17.62 -10.74 -7.36
N THR A 313 -18.07 -11.52 -8.35
CA THR A 313 -18.17 -12.97 -8.28
C THR A 313 -17.49 -13.62 -9.47
N ASN A 314 -17.01 -14.86 -9.32
CA ASN A 314 -16.41 -15.59 -10.42
C ASN A 314 -17.42 -16.19 -11.41
N GLU A 315 -18.72 -16.05 -11.14
CA GLU A 315 -19.80 -16.49 -12.03
C GLU A 315 -20.09 -15.47 -13.15
N ASN A 316 -19.76 -14.19 -12.96
CA ASN A 316 -20.06 -13.08 -13.87
C ASN A 316 -18.84 -12.55 -14.65
N SER A 317 -17.75 -13.27 -14.72
CA SER A 317 -16.48 -12.78 -15.28
C SER A 317 -16.36 -13.11 -16.78
N GLN A 318 -16.68 -12.17 -17.65
CA GLN A 318 -16.27 -11.96 -19.06
C GLN A 318 -15.71 -13.17 -19.86
N GLY A 319 -16.24 -14.39 -19.63
CA GLY A 319 -15.81 -15.59 -20.36
C GLY A 319 -14.63 -16.36 -19.73
N TYR A 320 -14.13 -15.95 -18.58
CA TYR A 320 -13.12 -16.66 -17.81
C TYR A 320 -13.73 -17.18 -16.51
N LYS A 321 -13.33 -18.37 -16.08
CA LYS A 321 -13.57 -18.86 -14.73
C LYS A 321 -12.30 -18.65 -13.92
N TRP A 322 -12.40 -17.92 -12.82
CA TRP A 322 -11.29 -17.69 -11.92
C TRP A 322 -11.59 -18.22 -10.52
N SER A 323 -10.56 -18.48 -9.74
CA SER A 323 -10.68 -18.91 -8.35
C SER A 323 -9.51 -18.41 -7.50
N PHE A 324 -9.80 -18.08 -6.25
CA PHE A 324 -8.74 -17.82 -5.27
C PHE A 324 -7.97 -19.11 -4.95
N ILE A 325 -6.74 -18.93 -4.48
CA ILE A 325 -5.81 -19.99 -4.12
C ILE A 325 -5.63 -19.92 -2.61
N GLN A 326 -6.01 -20.99 -1.90
CA GLN A 326 -5.99 -21.02 -0.42
C GLN A 326 -4.60 -21.29 0.17
N ASP A 327 -3.70 -21.86 -0.64
CA ASP A 327 -2.38 -22.28 -0.17
C ASP A 327 -1.50 -21.08 0.19
N THR A 328 -0.52 -21.34 1.05
CA THR A 328 0.63 -20.48 1.26
C THR A 328 1.82 -21.02 0.49
N VAL A 329 2.71 -20.16 0.00
CA VAL A 329 3.86 -20.53 -0.80
C VAL A 329 5.16 -20.06 -0.14
N GLY A 330 6.23 -20.84 -0.30
CA GLY A 330 7.57 -20.47 0.14
C GLY A 330 7.64 -20.15 1.65
N TYR A 331 7.88 -18.90 1.97
CA TYR A 331 8.05 -18.44 3.37
C TYR A 331 6.73 -18.27 4.15
N GLY A 332 5.62 -18.81 3.66
CA GLY A 332 4.30 -18.63 4.25
C GLY A 332 3.52 -17.48 3.64
N ILE A 333 3.83 -17.10 2.40
CA ILE A 333 3.15 -16.02 1.67
C ILE A 333 1.70 -16.43 1.40
N PRO A 334 0.71 -15.69 1.89
CA PRO A 334 -0.69 -15.96 1.60
C PRO A 334 -1.02 -15.56 0.16
N LEU A 335 -1.66 -16.46 -0.58
CA LEU A 335 -2.03 -16.21 -1.98
C LEU A 335 -3.40 -15.54 -2.13
N MET A 336 -4.27 -15.69 -1.14
CA MET A 336 -5.62 -15.13 -1.16
C MET A 336 -5.59 -13.68 -0.64
N THR A 337 -5.09 -12.77 -1.49
CA THR A 337 -4.86 -11.36 -1.15
C THR A 337 -5.36 -10.45 -2.26
N ILE A 338 -5.76 -9.24 -1.89
CA ILE A 338 -6.11 -8.14 -2.80
C ILE A 338 -5.24 -6.95 -2.40
N ARG A 339 -4.65 -6.26 -3.38
CA ARG A 339 -3.88 -5.03 -3.17
C ARG A 339 -4.58 -3.89 -3.89
N ILE A 340 -4.64 -2.74 -3.25
CA ILE A 340 -5.41 -1.58 -3.71
C ILE A 340 -4.48 -0.49 -4.21
N GLY A 341 -4.89 0.19 -5.29
CA GLY A 341 -4.23 1.37 -5.85
C GLY A 341 -4.98 1.86 -7.08
N ASP A 342 -5.16 3.16 -7.21
CA ASP A 342 -5.80 3.79 -8.37
C ASP A 342 -4.76 3.86 -9.52
N TYR A 343 -4.65 2.76 -10.30
CA TYR A 343 -3.61 2.65 -11.32
C TYR A 343 -3.99 3.33 -12.64
N ASP A 344 -5.29 3.54 -12.91
CA ASP A 344 -5.75 4.26 -14.09
C ASP A 344 -6.02 5.75 -13.82
N MET A 345 -5.86 6.19 -12.56
CA MET A 345 -5.98 7.57 -12.10
C MET A 345 -7.36 8.19 -12.33
N ASP A 346 -8.43 7.40 -12.28
CA ASP A 346 -9.79 7.90 -12.48
C ASP A 346 -10.43 8.49 -11.20
N GLY A 347 -9.78 8.29 -10.05
CA GLY A 347 -10.19 8.76 -8.72
C GLY A 347 -10.98 7.72 -7.93
N TYR A 348 -11.03 6.47 -8.40
CA TYR A 348 -11.59 5.34 -7.67
C TYR A 348 -10.51 4.27 -7.48
N PRO A 349 -10.35 3.74 -6.28
CA PRO A 349 -9.31 2.75 -6.04
C PRO A 349 -9.59 1.45 -6.79
N ASP A 350 -8.63 1.03 -7.59
CA ASP A 350 -8.57 -0.24 -8.28
C ASP A 350 -7.90 -1.32 -7.42
N ALA A 351 -7.82 -2.53 -7.95
CA ALA A 351 -7.18 -3.62 -7.23
C ALA A 351 -6.31 -4.52 -8.12
N ALA A 352 -5.40 -5.24 -7.50
CA ALA A 352 -4.62 -6.31 -8.10
C ALA A 352 -4.70 -7.57 -7.25
N MET A 353 -4.76 -8.74 -7.90
CA MET A 353 -4.82 -10.03 -7.22
C MET A 353 -4.10 -11.13 -8.01
N VAL A 354 -3.74 -12.21 -7.32
CA VAL A 354 -3.25 -13.44 -7.91
C VAL A 354 -4.32 -14.51 -7.82
N VAL A 355 -4.73 -15.08 -8.95
CA VAL A 355 -5.79 -16.09 -9.03
C VAL A 355 -5.46 -17.18 -10.03
N ASP A 356 -6.09 -18.34 -9.87
CA ASP A 356 -6.10 -19.36 -10.90
C ASP A 356 -7.20 -19.05 -11.92
N ILE A 357 -6.84 -19.03 -13.22
CA ILE A 357 -7.77 -18.78 -14.32
C ILE A 357 -7.88 -20.04 -15.18
N THR A 358 -9.11 -20.46 -15.41
CA THR A 358 -9.43 -21.52 -16.36
C THR A 358 -10.15 -20.89 -17.55
N ASN A 359 -9.61 -21.07 -18.74
CA ASN A 359 -10.32 -20.69 -19.96
C ASN A 359 -11.46 -21.70 -20.19
N ASN A 360 -12.65 -21.26 -20.55
CA ASN A 360 -13.83 -22.12 -20.74
C ASN A 360 -13.62 -23.30 -21.70
N ASN A 361 -12.56 -23.25 -22.53
CA ASN A 361 -12.19 -24.30 -23.48
C ASN A 361 -10.95 -25.13 -23.05
N ALA A 362 -10.33 -24.84 -21.91
CA ALA A 362 -9.13 -25.53 -21.41
C ALA A 362 -9.44 -26.32 -20.13
N LYS A 363 -8.82 -27.50 -19.97
CA LYS A 363 -8.92 -28.30 -18.74
C LYS A 363 -7.97 -27.84 -17.64
N ASP A 364 -6.93 -27.07 -18.01
CA ASP A 364 -5.87 -26.69 -17.11
C ASP A 364 -6.08 -25.24 -16.62
N SER A 365 -6.02 -25.04 -15.32
CA SER A 365 -5.97 -23.71 -14.72
C SER A 365 -4.53 -23.18 -14.73
N LYS A 366 -4.37 -21.88 -14.91
CA LYS A 366 -3.07 -21.20 -14.83
C LYS A 366 -3.17 -20.06 -13.81
N ARG A 367 -2.19 -20.00 -12.93
CA ARG A 367 -2.03 -18.88 -12.01
C ARG A 367 -1.62 -17.63 -12.77
N LYS A 368 -2.32 -16.53 -12.51
CA LYS A 368 -2.15 -15.25 -13.20
C LYS A 368 -2.27 -14.07 -12.25
N VAL A 369 -1.59 -12.99 -12.58
CA VAL A 369 -1.87 -11.65 -12.07
C VAL A 369 -3.07 -11.10 -12.82
N VAL A 370 -4.00 -10.49 -12.09
CA VAL A 370 -5.20 -9.84 -12.63
C VAL A 370 -5.33 -8.46 -12.00
N LEU A 371 -5.59 -7.47 -12.84
CA LEU A 371 -5.99 -6.14 -12.42
C LEU A 371 -7.52 -6.06 -12.40
N LEU A 372 -8.06 -5.35 -11.43
CA LEU A 372 -9.48 -5.13 -11.24
C LEU A 372 -9.74 -3.63 -11.33
N GLU A 373 -10.31 -3.18 -12.43
CA GLU A 373 -10.72 -1.78 -12.63
C GLU A 373 -12.02 -1.53 -11.87
N ASN A 374 -12.04 -0.51 -11.03
CA ASN A 374 -13.22 -0.07 -10.30
C ASN A 374 -14.11 0.76 -11.20
N VAL A 375 -15.14 0.16 -11.74
CA VAL A 375 -15.99 0.78 -12.75
C VAL A 375 -17.41 1.03 -12.24
N LYS A 376 -18.12 1.94 -12.90
CA LYS A 376 -19.53 2.19 -12.61
C LYS A 376 -20.38 0.95 -12.95
N CYS A 377 -21.26 0.60 -12.05
CA CYS A 377 -22.11 -0.57 -12.17
C CYS A 377 -23.09 -0.47 -13.34
N ALA A 378 -23.17 -1.54 -14.13
CA ALA A 378 -24.24 -1.70 -15.11
C ALA A 378 -25.51 -2.26 -14.44
N SER A 379 -26.67 -1.99 -15.03
CA SER A 379 -27.97 -2.53 -14.54
C SER A 379 -27.94 -4.06 -14.51
N GLY A 380 -28.24 -4.63 -13.33
CA GLY A 380 -28.28 -6.09 -13.12
C GLY A 380 -26.96 -6.74 -12.72
N ALA A 381 -25.87 -5.98 -12.57
CA ALA A 381 -24.61 -6.48 -12.05
C ALA A 381 -24.58 -6.52 -10.51
N THR A 382 -23.66 -7.30 -9.96
CA THR A 382 -23.35 -7.27 -8.53
C THR A 382 -22.65 -5.95 -8.20
N CYS A 383 -23.17 -5.19 -7.24
CA CYS A 383 -22.75 -3.81 -7.00
C CYS A 383 -22.58 -3.48 -5.53
N TYR A 384 -21.60 -2.62 -5.28
CA TYR A 384 -21.45 -1.91 -4.02
C TYR A 384 -21.57 -0.40 -4.27
N ASN A 385 -22.63 0.23 -3.77
CA ASN A 385 -22.91 1.68 -3.90
C ASN A 385 -22.71 2.27 -5.31
N GLY A 386 -23.12 1.50 -6.34
CA GLY A 386 -22.98 1.91 -7.75
C GLY A 386 -21.64 1.58 -8.40
N ARG A 387 -20.75 0.90 -7.70
CA ARG A 387 -19.43 0.46 -8.19
C ARG A 387 -19.34 -1.06 -8.27
N THR A 388 -18.48 -1.56 -9.17
CA THR A 388 -18.13 -2.97 -9.31
C THR A 388 -16.71 -3.08 -9.86
N PHE A 389 -16.12 -4.27 -9.78
CA PHE A 389 -14.82 -4.51 -10.40
C PHE A 389 -15.00 -5.15 -11.79
N SER A 390 -14.23 -4.65 -12.76
CA SER A 390 -14.03 -5.24 -14.08
C SER A 390 -12.66 -5.89 -14.14
N MET A 391 -12.59 -7.16 -14.58
CA MET A 391 -11.32 -7.89 -14.66
C MET A 391 -10.55 -7.51 -15.92
N ASN A 392 -9.29 -7.13 -15.75
CA ASN A 392 -8.34 -6.90 -16.82
C ASN A 392 -7.17 -7.90 -16.73
N ILE A 393 -7.01 -8.72 -17.77
CA ILE A 393 -5.93 -9.72 -17.88
C ILE A 393 -4.99 -9.27 -18.99
N ASP A 394 -4.00 -8.45 -18.63
CA ASP A 394 -3.05 -7.92 -19.60
C ASP A 394 -2.03 -8.98 -20.03
N SER A 395 -1.65 -8.93 -21.31
CA SER A 395 -0.67 -9.83 -21.90
C SER A 395 0.74 -9.66 -21.32
N VAL A 396 1.06 -8.50 -20.75
CA VAL A 396 2.36 -8.22 -20.12
C VAL A 396 2.65 -9.20 -18.98
N PHE A 397 1.61 -9.65 -18.27
CA PHE A 397 1.75 -10.62 -17.19
C PHE A 397 1.94 -12.07 -17.67
N SER A 398 1.99 -12.31 -18.99
CA SER A 398 2.28 -13.65 -19.51
C SER A 398 3.71 -14.13 -19.23
N SER A 399 4.64 -13.19 -19.01
CA SER A 399 6.04 -13.46 -18.59
C SER A 399 6.18 -13.80 -17.11
N VAL A 400 5.16 -13.49 -16.28
CA VAL A 400 5.15 -13.78 -14.85
C VAL A 400 4.59 -15.18 -14.63
N GLU A 401 5.47 -16.16 -14.57
CA GLU A 401 5.10 -17.57 -14.35
C GLU A 401 4.95 -17.86 -12.86
N TYR A 402 3.84 -18.52 -12.46
CA TYR A 402 3.54 -18.85 -11.06
C TYR A 402 3.63 -17.64 -10.10
N PRO A 403 2.89 -16.54 -10.37
CA PRO A 403 2.89 -15.38 -9.49
C PRO A 403 2.39 -15.76 -8.08
N VAL A 404 2.98 -15.14 -7.06
CA VAL A 404 2.63 -15.36 -5.65
C VAL A 404 2.29 -14.07 -4.93
N ILE A 405 2.87 -12.94 -5.35
CA ILE A 405 2.60 -11.61 -4.83
C ILE A 405 2.39 -10.66 -6.00
N VAL A 406 1.50 -9.71 -5.82
CA VAL A 406 1.36 -8.52 -6.66
C VAL A 406 1.11 -7.32 -5.75
N GLY A 407 1.59 -6.16 -6.12
CA GLY A 407 1.37 -4.91 -5.40
C GLY A 407 1.57 -3.70 -6.31
N PHE A 408 1.10 -2.56 -5.84
CA PHE A 408 1.31 -1.28 -6.52
C PHE A 408 2.49 -0.53 -5.90
N PHE A 409 3.25 0.14 -6.74
CA PHE A 409 4.40 0.92 -6.31
C PHE A 409 4.76 1.96 -7.38
N ASP A 410 5.04 3.19 -6.99
CA ASP A 410 5.48 4.27 -7.90
C ASP A 410 7.00 4.20 -8.07
N ILE A 411 7.47 3.44 -9.08
CA ILE A 411 8.90 3.13 -9.30
C ILE A 411 9.68 4.40 -9.65
N TYR A 412 9.10 5.27 -10.46
CA TYR A 412 9.79 6.44 -11.03
C TYR A 412 9.49 7.73 -10.26
N ASP A 413 8.71 7.66 -9.18
CA ASP A 413 8.25 8.81 -8.39
C ASP A 413 7.57 9.88 -9.27
N ASP A 414 6.83 9.40 -10.27
CA ASP A 414 6.10 10.24 -11.21
C ASP A 414 4.60 10.35 -10.87
N GLY A 415 4.18 9.75 -9.76
CA GLY A 415 2.83 9.76 -9.23
C GLY A 415 1.90 8.77 -9.92
N VAL A 416 2.41 7.95 -10.82
CA VAL A 416 1.69 6.85 -11.47
C VAL A 416 2.02 5.55 -10.76
N LEU A 417 1.01 4.80 -10.34
CA LEU A 417 1.22 3.50 -9.73
C LEU A 417 1.60 2.46 -10.78
N ASP A 418 2.82 1.95 -10.66
CA ASP A 418 3.34 0.80 -11.38
C ASP A 418 2.98 -0.50 -10.65
N ILE A 419 3.23 -1.65 -11.26
CA ILE A 419 2.92 -2.96 -10.67
C ILE A 419 4.20 -3.73 -10.40
N MET A 420 4.37 -4.15 -9.14
CA MET A 420 5.40 -5.09 -8.72
C MET A 420 4.78 -6.46 -8.55
N ALA A 421 5.40 -7.49 -9.13
CA ALA A 421 4.95 -8.87 -8.98
C ALA A 421 6.12 -9.79 -8.61
N VAL A 422 5.83 -10.83 -7.83
CA VAL A 422 6.80 -11.86 -7.46
C VAL A 422 6.28 -13.20 -7.94
N SER A 423 7.13 -13.95 -8.61
CA SER A 423 6.88 -15.35 -8.98
C SER A 423 7.76 -16.30 -8.18
N PHE A 424 7.27 -17.52 -7.94
CA PHE A 424 7.97 -18.53 -7.17
C PHE A 424 8.12 -19.82 -7.97
N ASP A 425 9.37 -20.22 -8.21
CA ASP A 425 9.71 -21.52 -8.80
C ASP A 425 9.84 -22.56 -7.68
N SER A 426 8.83 -23.42 -7.56
CA SER A 426 8.81 -24.46 -6.52
C SER A 426 9.84 -25.57 -6.72
N ALA A 427 10.36 -25.75 -7.93
CA ALA A 427 11.38 -26.75 -8.21
C ALA A 427 12.79 -26.28 -7.84
N ALA A 428 13.06 -24.99 -8.05
CA ALA A 428 14.32 -24.36 -7.69
C ALA A 428 14.29 -23.70 -6.30
N GLU A 429 13.12 -23.56 -5.67
CA GLU A 429 12.88 -22.81 -4.43
C GLU A 429 13.39 -21.35 -4.50
N THR A 430 13.25 -20.71 -5.67
CA THR A 430 13.72 -19.35 -5.94
C THR A 430 12.59 -18.42 -6.27
N TYR A 431 12.80 -17.13 -5.95
CA TYR A 431 11.88 -16.05 -6.27
C TYR A 431 12.41 -15.22 -7.44
N LYS A 432 11.50 -14.74 -8.29
CA LYS A 432 11.80 -13.75 -9.33
C LYS A 432 10.90 -12.56 -9.13
N ASN A 433 11.50 -11.38 -9.10
CA ASN A 433 10.79 -10.13 -8.95
C ASN A 433 10.60 -9.49 -10.34
N HIS A 434 9.40 -8.98 -10.59
CA HIS A 434 9.01 -8.38 -11.85
C HIS A 434 8.52 -6.95 -11.60
N ALA A 435 8.97 -6.02 -12.43
CA ALA A 435 8.54 -4.63 -12.42
C ALA A 435 7.85 -4.31 -13.74
N ILE A 436 6.61 -3.87 -13.67
CA ILE A 436 5.78 -3.54 -14.83
C ILE A 436 5.40 -2.06 -14.73
N ARG A 437 5.97 -1.25 -15.61
CA ARG A 437 5.68 0.17 -15.69
C ARG A 437 4.29 0.39 -16.26
N ASN A 438 3.54 1.26 -15.62
CA ASN A 438 2.27 1.78 -16.10
C ASN A 438 2.50 3.12 -16.83
N ILE A 439 2.16 3.19 -18.09
CA ILE A 439 2.31 4.39 -18.92
C ILE A 439 0.92 4.92 -19.24
N ILE A 440 0.55 6.02 -18.62
CA ILE A 440 -0.74 6.68 -18.84
C ILE A 440 -0.60 7.72 -19.95
N TYR A 441 -1.41 7.59 -20.99
CA TYR A 441 -1.43 8.51 -22.14
C TYR A 441 -2.53 9.58 -22.03
N SER A 442 -3.38 9.49 -21.02
CA SER A 442 -4.45 10.46 -20.78
C SER A 442 -3.96 11.66 -19.96
N ASP A 443 -4.67 12.78 -20.11
CA ASP A 443 -4.42 14.00 -19.31
C ASP A 443 -5.14 13.88 -17.95
N THR A 444 -4.75 12.89 -17.16
CA THR A 444 -5.22 12.67 -15.78
C THR A 444 -4.25 13.29 -14.80
N CYS A 445 -4.77 13.71 -13.66
CA CYS A 445 -4.00 14.31 -12.59
C CYS A 445 -3.92 13.36 -11.39
N PHE A 446 -2.91 13.56 -10.56
CA PHE A 446 -2.70 12.83 -9.31
C PHE A 446 -2.42 13.77 -8.15
N LEU A 447 -2.49 13.21 -6.95
CA LEU A 447 -2.00 13.80 -5.71
C LEU A 447 -1.29 12.70 -4.90
N LYS A 448 0.01 12.85 -4.69
CA LYS A 448 0.81 11.95 -3.85
C LYS A 448 1.04 12.61 -2.50
N VAL A 449 0.74 11.91 -1.41
CA VAL A 449 0.85 12.44 -0.04
C VAL A 449 1.72 11.53 0.80
N ILE A 450 2.70 12.11 1.48
CA ILE A 450 3.56 11.45 2.47
C ILE A 450 3.37 12.19 3.79
N VAL A 451 3.06 11.46 4.86
CA VAL A 451 2.94 12.01 6.19
C VAL A 451 4.08 11.48 7.06
N LEU A 452 4.86 12.39 7.63
CA LEU A 452 6.03 12.06 8.44
C LEU A 452 5.66 11.80 9.91
N GLY A 453 6.60 11.26 10.68
CA GLY A 453 6.38 10.83 12.06
C GLY A 453 6.23 11.95 13.10
N GLY A 454 6.42 13.22 12.75
CA GLY A 454 6.23 14.34 13.68
C GLY A 454 7.22 14.46 14.83
N SER A 455 8.28 13.65 14.84
CA SER A 455 9.32 13.68 15.88
C SER A 455 10.23 14.90 15.77
N CYS A 456 10.35 15.51 14.59
CA CYS A 456 11.16 16.70 14.32
C CYS A 456 10.62 17.50 13.14
N ASP A 457 11.18 18.70 12.92
CA ASP A 457 10.91 19.52 11.73
C ASP A 457 11.59 18.91 10.48
N ASN A 458 11.55 19.58 9.35
CA ASN A 458 12.20 19.18 8.11
C ASN A 458 13.74 18.94 8.25
N ASP A 459 14.34 19.54 9.23
CA ASP A 459 15.73 19.33 9.66
C ASP A 459 15.75 18.87 11.12
N CYS A 460 15.87 17.56 11.32
CA CYS A 460 16.02 16.98 12.65
C CYS A 460 17.40 17.31 13.27
N PRO A 461 17.56 17.17 14.60
CA PRO A 461 18.86 17.32 15.24
C PRO A 461 19.93 16.44 14.59
N GLY A 462 21.09 17.00 14.28
CA GLY A 462 22.16 16.29 13.58
C GLY A 462 22.10 16.38 12.04
N GLY A 463 21.12 17.11 11.47
CA GLY A 463 20.96 17.27 10.02
C GLY A 463 20.24 16.10 9.35
N ILE A 464 19.60 15.24 10.13
CA ILE A 464 18.82 14.08 9.65
C ILE A 464 17.56 14.57 8.93
N LYS A 465 17.18 13.91 7.85
CA LYS A 465 15.96 14.17 7.11
C LYS A 465 14.93 13.08 7.42
N PRO A 466 13.73 13.41 7.94
CA PRO A 466 12.76 12.43 8.41
C PRO A 466 11.90 11.82 7.30
N TYR A 467 12.37 11.75 6.07
CA TYR A 467 11.54 11.31 4.93
C TYR A 467 11.21 9.83 4.95
N GLY A 468 12.08 8.99 5.50
CA GLY A 468 11.94 7.53 5.51
C GLY A 468 11.18 6.94 6.70
N VAL A 469 10.51 7.72 7.54
CA VAL A 469 9.97 7.22 8.84
C VAL A 469 8.81 6.23 8.72
N ASN A 470 8.15 6.09 7.57
CA ASN A 470 7.03 5.15 7.35
C ASN A 470 5.96 5.17 8.45
N GLN A 471 5.49 6.36 8.83
CA GLN A 471 4.49 6.51 9.90
C GLN A 471 3.21 5.72 9.57
N ALA A 472 2.80 4.84 10.48
CA ALA A 472 1.55 4.10 10.37
C ALA A 472 0.38 4.87 11.00
N GLY A 473 -0.78 4.86 10.32
CA GLY A 473 -2.03 5.38 10.84
C GLY A 473 -2.49 6.75 10.31
N PRO A 474 -1.64 7.65 9.76
CA PRO A 474 -2.14 8.91 9.23
C PRO A 474 -3.27 8.71 8.24
N PHE A 475 -4.38 9.40 8.48
CA PHE A 475 -5.54 9.45 7.60
C PHE A 475 -5.43 10.66 6.69
N VAL A 476 -5.72 10.47 5.40
CA VAL A 476 -5.69 11.54 4.40
C VAL A 476 -6.99 11.53 3.60
N LYS A 477 -7.60 12.69 3.46
CA LYS A 477 -8.82 12.89 2.68
C LYS A 477 -8.69 14.12 1.82
N TYR A 478 -9.10 14.03 0.56
CA TYR A 478 -9.20 15.21 -0.28
C TYR A 478 -10.65 15.49 -0.71
N ILE A 479 -10.90 16.75 -1.01
CA ILE A 479 -12.16 17.24 -1.59
C ILE A 479 -11.82 18.11 -2.78
N THR A 480 -12.46 17.86 -3.92
CA THR A 480 -12.31 18.67 -5.14
C THR A 480 -13.61 18.73 -5.94
N THR A 481 -13.74 19.72 -6.81
CA THR A 481 -14.87 19.84 -7.72
C THR A 481 -14.49 19.29 -9.11
N GLY A 482 -15.23 18.29 -9.58
CA GLY A 482 -15.08 17.71 -10.90
C GLY A 482 -15.48 18.63 -12.05
N LEU A 483 -15.23 18.19 -13.30
CA LEU A 483 -15.52 18.93 -14.53
C LEU A 483 -16.98 19.37 -14.67
N HIS A 484 -17.91 18.65 -14.08
CA HIS A 484 -19.35 18.91 -14.17
C HIS A 484 -19.92 19.61 -12.93
N GLY A 485 -19.05 20.09 -12.03
CA GLY A 485 -19.45 20.73 -10.78
C GLY A 485 -19.89 19.77 -9.67
N ASP A 486 -19.63 18.48 -9.84
CA ASP A 486 -19.82 17.43 -8.84
C ASP A 486 -18.67 17.46 -7.84
N THR A 487 -18.99 17.30 -6.57
CA THR A 487 -17.96 17.15 -5.53
C THR A 487 -17.40 15.74 -5.58
N LYS A 488 -16.08 15.64 -5.71
CA LYS A 488 -15.32 14.40 -5.58
C LYS A 488 -14.62 14.37 -4.24
N VAL A 489 -14.72 13.26 -3.57
CA VAL A 489 -14.09 13.01 -2.26
C VAL A 489 -13.42 11.65 -2.33
N ALA A 490 -12.24 11.50 -1.78
CA ALA A 490 -11.68 10.19 -1.49
C ALA A 490 -10.80 10.25 -0.25
N SER A 491 -10.67 9.12 0.41
CA SER A 491 -9.85 8.97 1.60
C SER A 491 -8.97 7.74 1.53
N ALA A 492 -7.84 7.78 2.22
CA ALA A 492 -6.95 6.65 2.40
C ALA A 492 -6.16 6.81 3.70
N THR A 493 -5.63 5.71 4.20
CA THR A 493 -4.75 5.70 5.37
C THR A 493 -3.36 5.21 4.97
N GLN A 494 -2.32 5.84 5.49
CA GLN A 494 -0.95 5.36 5.39
C GLN A 494 -0.80 4.14 6.30
N LEU A 495 -0.87 2.95 5.72
CA LEU A 495 -0.89 1.68 6.46
C LEU A 495 0.53 1.18 6.75
N SER A 496 0.70 0.49 7.87
CA SER A 496 1.93 -0.24 8.15
C SER A 496 2.09 -1.43 7.21
N GLN A 497 3.32 -1.91 7.03
CA GLN A 497 3.60 -3.12 6.26
C GLN A 497 3.59 -4.39 7.14
N ALA A 498 2.94 -4.33 8.29
CA ALA A 498 2.62 -5.49 9.10
C ALA A 498 1.66 -6.43 8.33
N ALA A 499 1.54 -7.68 8.78
CA ALA A 499 0.67 -8.70 8.19
C ALA A 499 1.13 -9.26 6.82
N TYR A 500 2.07 -10.20 6.87
CA TYR A 500 2.35 -11.15 5.80
C TYR A 500 2.53 -10.54 4.39
N PHE A 501 3.62 -9.83 4.15
CA PHE A 501 3.93 -9.21 2.86
C PHE A 501 2.81 -8.29 2.36
N ALA A 502 2.37 -7.38 3.23
CA ALA A 502 1.30 -6.44 2.91
C ALA A 502 1.61 -5.58 1.68
N LEU A 503 2.88 -5.27 1.41
CA LEU A 503 3.35 -4.44 0.30
C LEU A 503 2.56 -3.12 0.18
N GLN A 504 2.44 -2.41 1.29
CA GLN A 504 1.83 -1.09 1.32
C GLN A 504 2.89 -0.03 1.03
N PRO A 505 2.70 0.84 0.03
CA PRO A 505 3.59 1.98 -0.16
C PRO A 505 3.63 2.88 1.09
N PRO A 506 4.78 3.49 1.43
CA PRO A 506 4.89 4.43 2.55
C PRO A 506 4.31 5.81 2.23
N TYR A 507 3.43 5.88 1.26
CA TYR A 507 2.74 7.08 0.77
C TYR A 507 1.36 6.71 0.23
N ILE A 508 0.53 7.72 0.05
CA ILE A 508 -0.79 7.60 -0.56
C ILE A 508 -0.75 8.26 -1.94
N VAL A 509 -1.29 7.60 -2.95
CA VAL A 509 -1.51 8.16 -4.29
C VAL A 509 -2.99 8.17 -4.58
N PHE A 510 -3.53 9.35 -4.85
CA PHE A 510 -4.89 9.53 -5.34
C PHE A 510 -4.87 9.90 -6.82
N GLY A 511 -5.64 9.22 -7.64
CA GLY A 511 -6.03 9.74 -8.93
C GLY A 511 -7.07 10.83 -8.75
N LEU A 512 -6.98 11.88 -9.53
CA LEU A 512 -7.94 12.98 -9.53
C LEU A 512 -8.80 12.97 -10.79
N GLY A 513 -8.48 12.06 -11.74
CA GLY A 513 -9.04 12.05 -13.08
C GLY A 513 -8.69 13.33 -13.84
N ARG A 514 -9.55 13.73 -14.75
CA ARG A 514 -9.42 14.99 -15.48
C ARG A 514 -10.01 16.14 -14.65
N THR A 515 -9.25 16.65 -13.72
CA THR A 515 -9.68 17.77 -12.86
C THR A 515 -8.98 19.04 -13.33
N PRO A 516 -9.72 20.05 -13.84
CA PRO A 516 -9.14 21.31 -14.31
C PRO A 516 -8.76 22.26 -13.17
N ASN A 517 -9.23 21.97 -11.95
CA ASN A 517 -9.10 22.82 -10.79
C ASN A 517 -8.07 22.26 -9.80
N PHE A 518 -7.70 23.08 -8.84
CA PHE A 518 -6.94 22.64 -7.67
C PHE A 518 -7.79 21.76 -6.75
N VAL A 519 -7.13 20.96 -5.92
CA VAL A 519 -7.78 20.27 -4.79
C VAL A 519 -8.18 21.33 -3.76
N GLU A 520 -9.46 21.41 -3.45
CA GLU A 520 -10.03 22.46 -2.61
C GLU A 520 -9.57 22.29 -1.16
N GLU A 521 -9.65 21.07 -0.65
CA GLU A 521 -9.26 20.72 0.71
C GLU A 521 -8.47 19.41 0.73
N LEU A 522 -7.40 19.42 1.50
CA LEU A 522 -6.62 18.23 1.88
C LEU A 522 -6.60 18.17 3.40
N ILE A 523 -7.28 17.19 3.96
CA ILE A 523 -7.41 16.96 5.39
C ILE A 523 -6.46 15.83 5.77
N VAL A 524 -5.62 16.04 6.79
CA VAL A 524 -4.73 15.02 7.34
C VAL A 524 -4.96 14.90 8.82
N GLY A 525 -5.22 13.68 9.28
CA GLY A 525 -5.39 13.33 10.69
C GLY A 525 -4.30 12.36 11.15
N LEU A 526 -3.88 12.52 12.39
CA LEU A 526 -2.83 11.71 13.04
C LEU A 526 -3.35 10.99 14.28
N PRO A 527 -2.67 9.92 14.72
CA PRO A 527 -2.95 9.34 16.02
C PRO A 527 -2.95 10.38 17.14
N ARG A 528 -3.98 10.36 17.97
CA ARG A 528 -4.13 11.31 19.09
C ARG A 528 -3.62 10.71 20.38
N SER A 529 -3.05 11.55 21.23
CA SER A 529 -2.76 11.21 22.63
C SER A 529 -3.83 11.81 23.57
N GLN A 530 -3.91 11.29 24.78
CA GLN A 530 -4.83 11.82 25.80
C GLN A 530 -4.57 13.28 26.16
N THR A 531 -3.35 13.76 25.91
CA THR A 531 -2.94 15.14 26.19
C THR A 531 -3.14 16.08 25.02
N SER A 532 -3.40 15.54 23.82
CA SER A 532 -3.55 16.28 22.57
C SER A 532 -4.80 15.82 21.82
N PRO A 533 -5.95 16.39 22.14
CA PRO A 533 -7.23 15.93 21.61
C PRO A 533 -7.47 16.32 20.14
N VAL A 534 -6.69 17.23 19.56
CA VAL A 534 -6.83 17.68 18.17
C VAL A 534 -5.50 17.48 17.45
N ARG A 535 -5.46 16.59 16.48
CA ARG A 535 -4.30 16.34 15.60
C ARG A 535 -4.75 16.13 14.17
N ASP A 536 -5.48 17.10 13.66
CA ASP A 536 -5.87 17.18 12.26
C ASP A 536 -5.67 18.59 11.72
N HIS A 537 -5.32 18.70 10.45
CA HIS A 537 -5.14 19.97 9.76
C HIS A 537 -5.65 19.89 8.34
N THR A 538 -6.15 21.03 7.84
CA THR A 538 -6.68 21.17 6.48
C THR A 538 -5.85 22.17 5.70
N TRP A 539 -5.27 21.72 4.60
CA TRP A 539 -4.67 22.59 3.58
C TRP A 539 -5.67 22.85 2.48
N THR A 540 -5.60 24.05 1.88
CA THR A 540 -6.51 24.46 0.81
C THR A 540 -5.75 24.81 -0.45
N SER A 541 -6.42 24.68 -1.61
CA SER A 541 -5.90 25.13 -2.91
C SER A 541 -4.61 24.42 -3.34
N ILE A 542 -4.60 23.09 -3.24
CA ILE A 542 -3.45 22.25 -3.63
C ILE A 542 -3.41 22.05 -5.15
N ILE A 543 -2.24 22.21 -5.73
CA ILE A 543 -2.03 22.07 -7.17
C ILE A 543 -2.01 20.56 -7.53
N PRO A 544 -2.80 20.10 -8.52
CA PRO A 544 -2.71 18.72 -9.04
C PRO A 544 -1.34 18.42 -9.65
N ASN A 545 -1.06 17.11 -9.85
CA ASN A 545 0.25 16.61 -10.28
C ASN A 545 1.37 17.07 -9.36
N SER A 546 1.13 16.94 -8.07
CA SER A 546 2.09 17.29 -7.03
C SER A 546 2.23 16.17 -6.01
N GLN A 547 3.41 16.13 -5.42
CA GLN A 547 3.71 15.37 -4.22
C GLN A 547 3.74 16.33 -3.03
N ILE A 548 3.02 15.98 -1.96
CA ILE A 548 2.97 16.76 -0.73
C ILE A 548 3.59 15.92 0.39
N ILE A 549 4.59 16.48 1.04
CA ILE A 549 5.19 15.92 2.24
C ILE A 549 4.67 16.74 3.42
N ILE A 550 3.92 16.09 4.30
CA ILE A 550 3.36 16.69 5.51
C ILE A 550 4.34 16.49 6.66
N ILE A 551 4.72 17.60 7.31
CA ILE A 551 5.61 17.63 8.46
C ILE A 551 4.79 18.03 9.68
N PRO A 552 4.28 17.07 10.46
CA PRO A 552 3.37 17.34 11.57
C PRO A 552 4.12 17.72 12.85
N PHE A 553 4.97 18.74 12.77
CA PHE A 553 5.78 19.21 13.90
C PHE A 553 5.51 20.67 14.25
N PRO A 554 5.33 21.01 15.54
CA PRO A 554 5.11 20.07 16.67
C PRO A 554 3.77 19.35 16.57
N PRO A 555 3.69 18.05 16.98
CA PRO A 555 2.51 17.22 16.75
C PRO A 555 1.24 17.74 17.45
N ASP A 556 1.41 18.43 18.57
CA ASP A 556 0.31 18.96 19.40
C ASP A 556 -0.16 20.36 18.99
N ASP A 557 0.42 20.93 17.93
CA ASP A 557 -0.01 22.23 17.36
C ASP A 557 -0.23 22.08 15.83
N PRO A 558 -1.41 21.57 15.42
CA PRO A 558 -1.71 21.39 13.99
C PRO A 558 -1.63 22.68 13.17
N GLY A 559 -1.81 23.83 13.79
CA GLY A 559 -1.68 25.14 13.13
C GLY A 559 -0.24 25.47 12.72
N ALA A 560 0.75 24.85 13.35
CA ALA A 560 2.18 25.02 13.03
C ALA A 560 2.70 24.00 12.00
N TRP A 561 1.90 22.98 11.65
CA TRP A 561 2.31 21.95 10.70
C TRP A 561 2.67 22.54 9.34
N LYS A 562 3.68 21.99 8.71
CA LYS A 562 4.21 22.43 7.43
C LYS A 562 3.90 21.42 6.34
N SER A 563 3.80 21.90 5.11
CA SER A 563 3.76 21.05 3.92
C SER A 563 4.85 21.47 2.93
N LEU A 564 5.54 20.50 2.36
CA LEU A 564 6.43 20.69 1.23
C LEU A 564 5.71 20.24 -0.03
N LEU A 565 5.61 21.13 -1.01
CA LEU A 565 4.97 20.85 -2.29
C LEU A 565 6.03 20.64 -3.36
N LEU A 566 6.06 19.45 -3.96
CA LEU A 566 6.89 19.10 -5.09
C LEU A 566 5.97 18.94 -6.31
N ILE A 567 6.19 19.74 -7.35
CA ILE A 567 5.36 19.72 -8.56
C ILE A 567 6.07 18.93 -9.63
N THR A 568 5.45 17.87 -10.13
CA THR A 568 5.91 17.12 -11.30
C THR A 568 5.17 17.66 -12.53
N PRO A 569 5.85 18.41 -13.44
CA PRO A 569 5.19 18.98 -14.60
C PRO A 569 4.75 17.86 -15.55
N SER A 570 3.49 17.91 -16.02
CA SER A 570 3.00 16.94 -16.98
C SER A 570 3.78 17.01 -18.29
N ARG A 571 3.94 15.88 -18.98
CA ARG A 571 4.64 15.80 -20.28
C ARG A 571 4.02 16.74 -21.33
N LEU A 572 2.70 16.94 -21.28
CA LEU A 572 1.99 17.87 -22.16
C LEU A 572 2.38 19.32 -21.92
N VAL A 573 2.55 19.73 -20.67
CA VAL A 573 3.03 21.08 -20.30
C VAL A 573 4.46 21.28 -20.80
N MET A 574 5.33 20.28 -20.65
CA MET A 574 6.70 20.33 -21.16
C MET A 574 6.75 20.41 -22.70
N LEU A 575 5.94 19.60 -23.39
CA LEU A 575 5.84 19.63 -24.85
C LEU A 575 5.27 20.95 -25.37
N THR A 576 4.23 21.49 -24.73
CA THR A 576 3.65 22.80 -25.11
C THR A 576 4.62 23.93 -24.85
N GLY A 577 5.33 23.91 -23.73
CA GLY A 577 6.42 24.85 -23.43
C GLY A 577 7.53 24.79 -24.49
N GLY A 578 7.99 23.61 -24.86
CA GLY A 578 8.95 23.38 -25.93
C GLY A 578 8.47 23.86 -27.29
N ALA A 579 7.22 23.59 -27.65
CA ALA A 579 6.60 24.05 -28.90
C ALA A 579 6.48 25.60 -28.97
N LEU A 580 6.08 26.24 -27.86
CA LEU A 580 6.03 27.69 -27.73
C LEU A 580 7.41 28.32 -27.88
N LEU A 581 8.42 27.75 -27.24
CA LEU A 581 9.80 28.23 -27.33
C LEU A 581 10.35 28.08 -28.75
N ALA A 582 10.08 26.97 -29.42
CA ALA A 582 10.46 26.74 -30.80
C ALA A 582 9.75 27.74 -31.78
N THR A 583 8.47 28.03 -31.56
CA THR A 583 7.73 29.02 -32.33
C THR A 583 8.27 30.44 -32.11
N CYS A 584 8.62 30.82 -30.90
CA CYS A 584 9.25 32.12 -30.59
C CYS A 584 10.62 32.26 -31.28
N VAL A 585 11.46 31.22 -31.23
CA VAL A 585 12.76 31.20 -31.92
C VAL A 585 12.57 31.29 -33.45
N PHE A 586 11.61 30.58 -34.01
CA PHE A 586 11.29 30.62 -35.44
C PHE A 586 10.84 32.02 -35.87
N ILE A 587 9.96 32.67 -35.11
CA ILE A 587 9.50 34.05 -35.38
C ILE A 587 10.68 35.03 -35.29
N ALA A 588 11.53 34.90 -34.26
CA ALA A 588 12.70 35.74 -34.11
C ALA A 588 13.70 35.60 -35.30
N MET A 589 13.92 34.36 -35.77
CA MET A 589 14.71 34.11 -36.99
C MET A 589 14.09 34.75 -38.26
N LEU A 590 12.80 34.60 -38.44
CA LEU A 590 12.08 35.23 -39.57
C LEU A 590 12.21 36.75 -39.54
N VAL A 591 12.00 37.38 -38.40
CA VAL A 591 12.18 38.82 -38.20
C VAL A 591 13.62 39.24 -38.49
N GLY A 592 14.59 38.47 -38.02
CA GLY A 592 16.01 38.72 -38.28
C GLY A 592 16.37 38.65 -39.78
N VAL A 593 15.84 37.65 -40.50
CA VAL A 593 16.05 37.52 -41.96
C VAL A 593 15.35 38.61 -42.74
N LEU A 594 14.15 39.05 -42.32
CA LEU A 594 13.41 40.13 -42.97
C LEU A 594 13.98 41.52 -42.67
N HIS A 595 14.76 41.67 -41.61
CA HIS A 595 15.39 42.93 -41.22
C HIS A 595 16.80 43.08 -41.81
N TRP A 596 17.38 42.04 -42.38
CA TRP A 596 18.59 42.02 -43.20
C TRP A 596 18.24 42.18 -44.69
#